data_da090ee59ee497f16fb8abec45448f6a
#
_entry.id   da090ee59ee497f16fb8abec45448f6a
#
_cell.length_a   1.000
_cell.length_b   1.000
_cell.length_c   1.000
_cell.angle_alpha   90.00
_cell.angle_beta   90.00
_cell.angle_gamma   90.00
#
_symmetry.space_group_name_H-M   'P 1'
#
loop_
_entity.id
_entity.type
_entity.pdbx_description
1 polymer ?
#
loop_
_entity_poly.entity_id
_entity_poly.type
_entity_poly.pdbx_seq_one_letter_code
_entity_poly.pdbx_strand_id
1 'polypeptide(L)'
;MDLETFRKLAVDRRVIPVSRRLLADGDTPVGLYRKLAAERPGTFLLESAENGRSWSRYSFIGVRSAATLTERDGETHWLGTPPVGVPLDGDPLTALRATVETLHTPRDLSSGMPPFTGGMVGYLGYDIVRRLERIGEHARDDLRIPELTMLLTSDLAVLDHWDGTVLLIANAINHNDRDTGVDEAYADAVARLDAMAADLAEPVRSAPTALPPSELPEYTALWGGPDYQAVVEDIKERIRAGEAFQVVPSQRFETPVTASALDVYRVLRATNPSPYMYLFRFDGFDVVGSSPEALVKVEDGRAMVHPIAGTRPRGATPKEDQALADELLADPKERAEHLMLVDLGRNDLGRVCEPGTVEVVDFMSVERYSHVMHIVSTVTGRVAEGRGAFDVLTACFPAGTLSGAPKPRAMQIIDEVEPTRRGLYGGCVGYLDFAGDSDTAIAIRTALLRDGTAYVQAGAGVVADSDPVSEDTECRNKAAAVLRAVHTANRLNAG
;
A
#
# COMPACT_ATOMS: atom_id res chain seq x y z
N MET A 1 8.25 26.46 -13.83
CA MET A 1 9.74 26.58 -13.76
C MET A 1 10.23 26.97 -15.15
N ASP A 2 11.14 27.95 -15.25
CA ASP A 2 11.80 28.29 -16.53
C ASP A 2 13.10 27.51 -16.74
N LEU A 3 13.64 27.55 -17.95
CA LEU A 3 14.86 26.82 -18.34
C LEU A 3 16.09 27.25 -17.53
N GLU A 4 16.19 28.55 -17.16
CA GLU A 4 17.34 29.05 -16.39
C GLU A 4 17.37 28.48 -14.99
N THR A 5 16.21 28.44 -14.33
CA THR A 5 16.04 27.79 -13.03
C THR A 5 16.29 26.28 -13.10
N PHE A 6 15.80 25.62 -14.16
CA PHE A 6 16.03 24.21 -14.39
C PHE A 6 17.52 23.88 -14.52
N ARG A 7 18.28 24.65 -15.32
CA ARG A 7 19.72 24.48 -15.46
C ARG A 7 20.48 24.62 -14.14
N LYS A 8 20.05 25.55 -13.27
CA LYS A 8 20.67 25.72 -11.94
C LYS A 8 20.44 24.48 -11.06
N LEU A 9 19.25 23.92 -11.10
CA LEU A 9 18.91 22.69 -10.33
C LEU A 9 19.61 21.45 -10.90
N ALA A 10 19.82 21.38 -12.20
CA ALA A 10 20.46 20.25 -12.87
C ALA A 10 21.95 20.07 -12.53
N VAL A 11 22.56 21.04 -11.85
CA VAL A 11 23.97 20.96 -11.42
C VAL A 11 24.18 19.87 -10.37
N ASP A 12 23.21 19.68 -9.47
CA ASP A 12 23.30 18.79 -8.30
C ASP A 12 22.12 17.80 -8.16
N ARG A 13 21.15 17.83 -9.09
CA ARG A 13 19.94 17.02 -9.02
C ARG A 13 19.77 16.11 -10.22
N ARG A 14 19.51 14.86 -10.00
CA ARG A 14 19.18 13.89 -11.06
C ARG A 14 17.70 13.84 -11.42
N VAL A 15 16.83 14.23 -10.50
CA VAL A 15 15.37 14.29 -10.72
C VAL A 15 14.90 15.71 -10.45
N ILE A 16 14.29 16.33 -11.46
CA ILE A 16 13.77 17.69 -11.34
C ILE A 16 12.29 17.69 -11.75
N PRO A 17 11.37 17.95 -10.84
CA PRO A 17 9.95 18.04 -11.15
C PRO A 17 9.64 19.36 -11.87
N VAL A 18 9.29 19.28 -13.14
CA VAL A 18 8.71 20.39 -13.90
C VAL A 18 7.21 20.31 -13.75
N SER A 19 6.55 21.38 -13.32
CA SER A 19 5.15 21.32 -12.95
C SER A 19 4.31 22.44 -13.55
N ARG A 20 3.00 22.17 -13.69
CA ARG A 20 1.97 23.12 -14.12
C ARG A 20 0.71 22.92 -13.32
N ARG A 21 0.19 24.00 -12.72
CA ARG A 21 -1.07 23.99 -11.97
C ARG A 21 -2.21 24.48 -12.86
N LEU A 22 -3.32 23.74 -12.88
CA LEU A 22 -4.52 24.05 -13.65
C LEU A 22 -5.75 23.98 -12.75
N LEU A 23 -6.78 24.76 -13.03
CA LEU A 23 -8.11 24.58 -12.40
C LEU A 23 -8.74 23.29 -12.94
N ALA A 24 -9.26 22.46 -12.06
CA ALA A 24 -9.86 21.16 -12.38
C ALA A 24 -11.08 20.87 -11.47
N ASP A 25 -11.84 21.92 -11.14
CA ASP A 25 -13.01 21.88 -10.25
C ASP A 25 -14.17 21.01 -10.78
N GLY A 26 -14.16 20.69 -12.07
CA GLY A 26 -15.10 19.75 -12.70
C GLY A 26 -14.62 18.30 -12.77
N ASP A 27 -13.40 18.00 -12.34
CA ASP A 27 -12.80 16.67 -12.46
C ASP A 27 -12.80 15.90 -11.11
N THR A 28 -12.80 14.58 -11.22
CA THR A 28 -12.67 13.66 -10.09
C THR A 28 -11.38 12.83 -10.26
N PRO A 29 -10.83 12.23 -9.19
CA PRO A 29 -9.64 11.36 -9.33
C PRO A 29 -9.81 10.24 -10.36
N VAL A 30 -10.99 9.60 -10.39
CA VAL A 30 -11.33 8.58 -11.39
C VAL A 30 -11.44 9.16 -12.79
N GLY A 31 -12.00 10.36 -12.93
CA GLY A 31 -12.08 11.10 -14.21
C GLY A 31 -10.69 11.44 -14.73
N LEU A 32 -9.81 11.99 -13.88
CA LEU A 32 -8.42 12.29 -14.21
C LEU A 32 -7.64 11.02 -14.60
N TYR A 33 -7.81 9.92 -13.84
CA TYR A 33 -7.17 8.64 -14.17
C TYR A 33 -7.59 8.15 -15.56
N ARG A 34 -8.88 8.23 -15.92
CA ARG A 34 -9.35 7.85 -17.25
C ARG A 34 -8.78 8.71 -18.36
N LYS A 35 -8.69 10.03 -18.14
CA LYS A 35 -8.14 10.97 -19.13
C LYS A 35 -6.64 10.77 -19.35
N LEU A 36 -5.90 10.65 -18.27
CA LEU A 36 -4.43 10.71 -18.30
C LEU A 36 -3.77 9.32 -18.37
N ALA A 37 -4.27 8.36 -17.62
CA ALA A 37 -3.70 7.02 -17.52
C ALA A 37 -4.31 6.03 -18.53
N ALA A 38 -5.59 6.20 -18.90
CA ALA A 38 -6.31 5.37 -19.86
C ALA A 38 -6.18 3.85 -19.58
N GLU A 39 -6.11 3.47 -18.32
CA GLU A 39 -5.95 2.07 -17.85
C GLU A 39 -4.73 1.34 -18.43
N ARG A 40 -3.67 2.05 -18.79
CA ARG A 40 -2.44 1.47 -19.33
C ARG A 40 -1.59 0.82 -18.22
N PRO A 41 -0.83 -0.25 -18.51
CA PRO A 41 0.23 -0.72 -17.60
C PRO A 41 1.24 0.39 -17.25
N GLY A 42 1.81 0.32 -16.05
CA GLY A 42 2.73 1.33 -15.54
C GLY A 42 2.03 2.58 -15.00
N THR A 43 0.74 2.49 -14.68
CA THR A 43 -0.07 3.58 -14.12
C THR A 43 -0.64 3.21 -12.76
N PHE A 44 -1.01 4.22 -11.97
CA PHE A 44 -1.61 4.00 -10.65
C PHE A 44 -2.57 5.14 -10.25
N LEU A 45 -3.41 4.85 -9.28
CA LEU A 45 -4.24 5.82 -8.57
C LEU A 45 -4.10 5.56 -7.07
N LEU A 46 -3.72 6.59 -6.31
CA LEU A 46 -3.66 6.55 -4.84
C LEU A 46 -4.57 7.63 -4.27
N GLU A 47 -5.44 7.23 -3.36
CA GLU A 47 -6.35 8.13 -2.64
C GLU A 47 -6.36 7.77 -1.15
N SER A 48 -6.79 8.70 -0.31
CA SER A 48 -7.02 8.47 1.11
C SER A 48 -8.41 8.98 1.50
N ALA A 49 -9.19 8.13 2.14
CA ALA A 49 -10.46 8.48 2.76
C ALA A 49 -10.29 8.46 4.28
N GLU A 50 -9.95 9.59 4.86
CA GLU A 50 -9.80 9.73 6.30
C GLU A 50 -11.09 9.39 7.04
N ASN A 51 -11.00 8.48 8.00
CA ASN A 51 -12.14 8.01 8.80
C ASN A 51 -13.36 7.54 7.98
N GLY A 52 -13.15 7.16 6.70
CA GLY A 52 -14.21 6.72 5.80
C GLY A 52 -15.28 7.78 5.49
N ARG A 53 -15.02 9.07 5.77
CA ARG A 53 -16.01 10.17 5.65
C ARG A 53 -15.58 11.31 4.76
N SER A 54 -14.31 11.65 4.73
CA SER A 54 -13.75 12.71 3.89
C SER A 54 -12.51 12.23 3.19
N TRP A 55 -12.33 12.65 1.95
CA TRP A 55 -11.09 12.42 1.23
C TRP A 55 -10.01 13.33 1.82
N SER A 56 -8.78 12.82 1.91
CA SER A 56 -7.63 13.65 2.26
C SER A 56 -7.40 14.71 1.18
N ARG A 57 -6.51 15.64 1.48
CA ARG A 57 -6.26 16.77 0.59
C ARG A 57 -5.85 16.37 -0.82
N TYR A 58 -5.06 15.31 -0.99
CA TYR A 58 -4.49 14.96 -2.29
C TYR A 58 -4.92 13.58 -2.77
N SER A 59 -5.15 13.48 -4.10
CA SER A 59 -5.18 12.21 -4.83
C SER A 59 -4.07 12.22 -5.87
N PHE A 60 -3.34 11.10 -5.99
CA PHE A 60 -2.18 10.98 -6.87
C PHE A 60 -2.50 10.03 -8.02
N ILE A 61 -2.31 10.49 -9.25
CA ILE A 61 -2.53 9.74 -10.49
C ILE A 61 -1.17 9.56 -11.18
N GLY A 62 -0.64 8.33 -11.17
CA GLY A 62 0.54 7.97 -11.95
C GLY A 62 0.16 7.83 -13.41
N VAL A 63 0.59 8.78 -14.22
CA VAL A 63 0.25 8.86 -15.66
C VAL A 63 1.19 8.01 -16.49
N ARG A 64 2.46 7.99 -16.10
CA ARG A 64 3.52 7.29 -16.81
C ARG A 64 4.65 6.89 -15.85
N SER A 65 5.20 5.71 -16.10
CA SER A 65 6.43 5.24 -15.46
C SER A 65 7.52 5.10 -16.53
N ALA A 66 8.70 5.66 -16.27
CA ALA A 66 9.83 5.60 -17.18
C ALA A 66 10.41 4.19 -17.28
N ALA A 67 10.41 3.47 -16.16
CA ALA A 67 10.82 2.09 -16.04
C ALA A 67 10.07 1.42 -14.88
N THR A 68 10.13 0.11 -14.82
CA THR A 68 9.59 -0.68 -13.70
C THR A 68 10.66 -1.63 -13.21
N LEU A 69 11.01 -1.50 -11.93
CA LEU A 69 11.83 -2.47 -11.23
C LEU A 69 10.94 -3.62 -10.77
N THR A 70 11.29 -4.83 -11.15
CA THR A 70 10.59 -6.03 -10.73
C THR A 70 11.57 -7.17 -10.45
N GLU A 71 11.06 -8.30 -10.01
CA GLU A 71 11.83 -9.52 -9.80
C GLU A 71 11.44 -10.55 -10.86
N ARG A 72 12.43 -11.29 -11.33
CA ARG A 72 12.23 -12.47 -12.17
C ARG A 72 13.25 -13.55 -11.78
N ASP A 73 12.75 -14.72 -11.44
CA ASP A 73 13.58 -15.88 -11.05
C ASP A 73 14.57 -15.57 -9.89
N GLY A 74 14.12 -14.74 -8.95
CA GLY A 74 14.90 -14.33 -7.78
C GLY A 74 15.84 -13.14 -8.01
N GLU A 75 15.98 -12.67 -9.24
CA GLU A 75 16.93 -11.62 -9.64
C GLU A 75 16.21 -10.31 -10.03
N THR A 76 16.96 -9.23 -9.92
CA THR A 76 16.52 -7.90 -10.39
C THR A 76 16.21 -7.91 -11.88
N HIS A 77 15.05 -7.40 -12.23
CA HIS A 77 14.64 -7.22 -13.62
C HIS A 77 14.03 -5.83 -13.84
N TRP A 78 14.39 -5.20 -14.95
CA TRP A 78 13.84 -3.93 -15.35
C TRP A 78 12.99 -4.04 -16.62
N LEU A 79 11.79 -3.47 -16.58
CA LEU A 79 10.99 -3.19 -17.77
C LEU A 79 11.19 -1.71 -18.14
N GLY A 80 11.46 -1.41 -19.40
CA GLY A 80 11.81 -0.06 -19.87
C GLY A 80 13.30 0.25 -19.69
N THR A 81 13.62 1.54 -19.59
CA THR A 81 15.02 2.02 -19.54
C THR A 81 15.37 2.50 -18.13
N PRO A 82 16.12 1.74 -17.34
CA PRO A 82 16.55 2.18 -16.01
C PRO A 82 17.59 3.29 -16.10
N PRO A 83 17.72 4.16 -15.07
CA PRO A 83 18.76 5.15 -14.99
C PRO A 83 20.16 4.53 -14.89
N VAL A 84 21.17 5.23 -15.43
CA VAL A 84 22.58 4.80 -15.27
C VAL A 84 22.96 4.83 -13.78
N GLY A 85 23.74 3.84 -13.35
CA GLY A 85 24.24 3.75 -11.98
C GLY A 85 23.35 2.99 -11.01
N VAL A 86 22.14 2.54 -11.45
CA VAL A 86 21.33 1.62 -10.66
C VAL A 86 21.68 0.15 -11.00
N PRO A 87 21.57 -0.80 -10.06
CA PRO A 87 21.79 -2.21 -10.33
C PRO A 87 20.81 -2.76 -11.38
N LEU A 88 21.31 -3.53 -12.33
CA LEU A 88 20.53 -4.17 -13.40
C LEU A 88 20.25 -5.64 -13.15
N ASP A 89 20.98 -6.24 -12.22
CA ASP A 89 20.92 -7.66 -11.81
C ASP A 89 21.13 -7.77 -10.29
N GLY A 90 21.16 -8.99 -9.78
CA GLY A 90 21.35 -9.29 -8.37
C GLY A 90 20.08 -9.10 -7.52
N ASP A 91 20.26 -8.84 -6.24
CA ASP A 91 19.14 -8.79 -5.29
C ASP A 91 18.19 -7.60 -5.52
N PRO A 92 16.88 -7.86 -5.72
CA PRO A 92 15.92 -6.79 -6.03
C PRO A 92 15.71 -5.76 -4.91
N LEU A 93 15.86 -6.13 -3.63
CA LEU A 93 15.82 -5.16 -2.52
C LEU A 93 17.04 -4.23 -2.54
N THR A 94 18.20 -4.77 -2.85
CA THR A 94 19.44 -4.00 -3.03
C THR A 94 19.29 -3.04 -4.21
N ALA A 95 18.69 -3.49 -5.32
CA ALA A 95 18.43 -2.66 -6.48
C ALA A 95 17.44 -1.52 -6.18
N LEU A 96 16.37 -1.81 -5.44
CA LEU A 96 15.40 -0.78 -5.01
C LEU A 96 16.07 0.28 -4.13
N ARG A 97 16.84 -0.14 -3.13
CA ARG A 97 17.60 0.75 -2.26
C ARG A 97 18.52 1.67 -3.06
N ALA A 98 19.38 1.08 -3.87
CA ALA A 98 20.34 1.82 -4.68
C ALA A 98 19.66 2.78 -5.65
N THR A 99 18.48 2.42 -6.19
CA THR A 99 17.72 3.30 -7.08
C THR A 99 17.22 4.54 -6.33
N VAL A 100 16.63 4.37 -5.15
CA VAL A 100 16.15 5.50 -4.33
C VAL A 100 17.30 6.39 -3.89
N GLU A 101 18.43 5.81 -3.47
CA GLU A 101 19.63 6.56 -3.07
C GLU A 101 20.26 7.31 -4.25
N THR A 102 20.38 6.66 -5.42
CA THR A 102 20.95 7.27 -6.64
C THR A 102 20.12 8.44 -7.16
N LEU A 103 18.78 8.34 -7.05
CA LEU A 103 17.86 9.36 -7.53
C LEU A 103 17.42 10.33 -6.43
N HIS A 104 18.05 10.27 -5.26
CA HIS A 104 17.72 11.17 -4.16
C HIS A 104 17.84 12.64 -4.58
N THR A 105 16.78 13.40 -4.30
CA THR A 105 16.70 14.83 -4.65
C THR A 105 16.02 15.57 -3.49
N PRO A 106 16.70 16.54 -2.88
CA PRO A 106 16.13 17.31 -1.77
C PRO A 106 14.82 17.99 -2.15
N ARG A 107 13.82 17.93 -1.25
CA ARG A 107 12.54 18.60 -1.43
C ARG A 107 12.72 20.12 -1.41
N ASP A 108 12.08 20.80 -2.36
CA ASP A 108 11.94 22.25 -2.31
C ASP A 108 10.69 22.62 -1.52
N LEU A 109 10.87 22.90 -0.24
CA LEU A 109 9.80 23.27 0.70
C LEU A 109 9.14 24.62 0.37
N SER A 110 9.81 25.48 -0.43
CA SER A 110 9.30 26.82 -0.78
C SER A 110 8.28 26.80 -1.91
N SER A 111 8.14 25.69 -2.62
CA SER A 111 7.42 25.62 -3.89
C SER A 111 5.90 25.38 -3.77
N GLY A 112 5.35 25.12 -2.59
CA GLY A 112 3.95 24.71 -2.42
C GLY A 112 3.62 23.39 -3.13
N MET A 113 4.61 22.52 -3.29
CA MET A 113 4.46 21.19 -3.87
C MET A 113 3.73 20.24 -2.92
N PRO A 114 3.01 19.24 -3.43
CA PRO A 114 2.39 18.20 -2.59
C PRO A 114 3.47 17.33 -1.91
N PRO A 115 3.09 16.52 -0.91
CA PRO A 115 4.05 15.67 -0.16
C PRO A 115 4.74 14.62 -1.04
N PHE A 116 4.13 14.23 -2.15
CA PHE A 116 4.70 13.29 -3.11
C PHE A 116 4.75 13.93 -4.50
N THR A 117 5.92 13.98 -5.12
CA THR A 117 6.15 14.53 -6.45
C THR A 117 6.77 13.54 -7.44
N GLY A 118 7.20 12.39 -6.95
CA GLY A 118 7.80 11.32 -7.73
C GLY A 118 8.65 10.40 -6.86
N GLY A 119 8.81 9.17 -7.30
CA GLY A 119 9.51 8.14 -6.55
C GLY A 119 9.36 6.77 -7.18
N MET A 120 9.70 5.75 -6.41
CA MET A 120 9.39 4.36 -6.69
C MET A 120 8.04 4.02 -6.03
N VAL A 121 7.05 3.63 -6.85
CA VAL A 121 5.66 3.43 -6.42
C VAL A 121 5.21 2.02 -6.78
N GLY A 122 4.66 1.26 -5.85
CA GLY A 122 4.23 -0.10 -6.14
C GLY A 122 4.04 -0.94 -4.88
N TYR A 123 4.53 -2.17 -4.91
CA TYR A 123 4.41 -3.10 -3.79
C TYR A 123 5.69 -3.91 -3.54
N LEU A 124 5.84 -4.30 -2.28
CA LEU A 124 6.68 -5.40 -1.84
C LEU A 124 5.74 -6.50 -1.33
N GLY A 125 5.80 -7.69 -1.93
CA GLY A 125 5.02 -8.86 -1.48
C GLY A 125 5.53 -9.40 -0.16
N TYR A 126 4.68 -10.12 0.57
CA TYR A 126 5.06 -10.71 1.87
C TYR A 126 6.31 -11.58 1.76
N ASP A 127 6.42 -12.37 0.70
CA ASP A 127 7.50 -13.36 0.54
C ASP A 127 8.89 -12.74 0.37
N ILE A 128 8.99 -11.42 0.13
CA ILE A 128 10.27 -10.69 0.16
C ILE A 128 10.95 -10.76 1.53
N VAL A 129 10.19 -11.09 2.59
CA VAL A 129 10.73 -11.33 3.94
C VAL A 129 11.80 -12.44 3.97
N ARG A 130 11.75 -13.38 3.02
CA ARG A 130 12.76 -14.45 2.88
C ARG A 130 14.15 -13.93 2.55
N ARG A 131 14.25 -12.68 2.05
CA ARG A 131 15.51 -11.96 1.84
C ARG A 131 15.99 -11.23 3.10
N LEU A 132 15.09 -10.99 4.05
CA LEU A 132 15.35 -10.27 5.30
C LEU A 132 15.55 -11.21 6.49
N GLU A 133 14.82 -12.33 6.54
CA GLU A 133 14.75 -13.25 7.65
C GLU A 133 14.79 -14.72 7.19
N ARG A 134 15.30 -15.61 8.05
CA ARG A 134 15.33 -17.05 7.78
C ARG A 134 14.06 -17.72 8.28
N ILE A 135 13.06 -17.85 7.41
CA ILE A 135 11.75 -18.37 7.79
C ILE A 135 11.43 -19.77 7.27
N GLY A 136 12.15 -20.30 6.31
CA GLY A 136 11.91 -21.62 5.69
C GLY A 136 11.42 -21.52 4.25
N GLU A 137 11.09 -22.65 3.62
CA GLU A 137 10.65 -22.76 2.22
C GLU A 137 9.61 -23.89 2.04
N HIS A 138 8.65 -24.01 2.97
CA HIS A 138 7.65 -25.08 2.92
C HIS A 138 6.47 -24.72 2.02
N ALA A 139 6.07 -23.43 2.04
CA ALA A 139 4.96 -22.95 1.24
C ALA A 139 5.29 -22.89 -0.25
N ARG A 140 4.41 -23.48 -1.10
CA ARG A 140 4.61 -23.52 -2.54
C ARG A 140 4.25 -22.17 -3.20
N ASP A 141 5.10 -21.65 -4.06
CA ASP A 141 4.78 -20.52 -4.91
C ASP A 141 3.96 -20.96 -6.13
N ASP A 142 2.64 -20.81 -6.05
CA ASP A 142 1.70 -21.21 -7.10
C ASP A 142 1.29 -20.04 -8.01
N LEU A 143 1.23 -18.82 -7.47
CA LEU A 143 0.88 -17.64 -8.25
C LEU A 143 2.05 -17.11 -9.09
N ARG A 144 3.28 -17.30 -8.64
CA ARG A 144 4.51 -16.82 -9.32
C ARG A 144 4.42 -15.35 -9.73
N ILE A 145 3.91 -14.52 -8.82
CA ILE A 145 3.97 -13.07 -9.00
C ILE A 145 5.32 -12.56 -8.50
N PRO A 146 5.87 -11.49 -9.09
CA PRO A 146 7.12 -10.92 -8.61
C PRO A 146 7.07 -10.59 -7.11
N GLU A 147 8.16 -10.82 -6.39
CA GLU A 147 8.27 -10.46 -4.97
C GLU A 147 8.16 -8.94 -4.74
N LEU A 148 8.53 -8.17 -5.73
CA LEU A 148 8.29 -6.73 -5.77
C LEU A 148 8.00 -6.26 -7.20
N THR A 149 7.22 -5.17 -7.31
CA THR A 149 7.08 -4.41 -8.56
C THR A 149 6.94 -2.94 -8.21
N MET A 150 7.92 -2.13 -8.63
CA MET A 150 8.03 -0.71 -8.30
C MET A 150 8.17 0.12 -9.57
N LEU A 151 7.22 1.01 -9.78
CA LEU A 151 7.13 1.93 -10.91
C LEU A 151 8.03 3.15 -10.66
N LEU A 152 8.95 3.44 -11.55
CA LEU A 152 9.74 4.68 -11.57
C LEU A 152 8.86 5.79 -12.16
N THR A 153 8.24 6.61 -11.31
CA THR A 153 7.24 7.60 -11.69
C THR A 153 7.85 8.75 -12.43
N SER A 154 7.53 8.90 -13.73
CA SER A 154 7.98 10.03 -14.56
C SER A 154 6.91 11.12 -14.69
N ASP A 155 5.65 10.76 -14.88
CA ASP A 155 4.55 11.70 -15.03
C ASP A 155 3.46 11.44 -13.98
N LEU A 156 3.08 12.51 -13.29
CA LEU A 156 2.14 12.48 -12.18
C LEU A 156 1.13 13.63 -12.31
N ALA A 157 -0.13 13.35 -12.00
CA ALA A 157 -1.12 14.37 -11.76
C ALA A 157 -1.59 14.30 -10.31
N VAL A 158 -1.61 15.44 -9.63
CA VAL A 158 -2.04 15.54 -8.23
C VAL A 158 -3.26 16.42 -8.14
N LEU A 159 -4.40 15.84 -7.77
CA LEU A 159 -5.62 16.60 -7.50
C LEU A 159 -5.57 17.11 -6.06
N ASP A 160 -5.64 18.44 -5.90
CA ASP A 160 -5.81 19.10 -4.60
C ASP A 160 -7.30 19.35 -4.35
N HIS A 161 -7.88 18.61 -3.42
CA HIS A 161 -9.29 18.68 -3.10
C HIS A 161 -9.69 19.96 -2.36
N TRP A 162 -8.73 20.73 -1.83
CA TRP A 162 -9.04 21.97 -1.10
C TRP A 162 -9.32 23.14 -2.03
N ASP A 163 -8.57 23.23 -3.12
CA ASP A 163 -8.69 24.36 -4.04
C ASP A 163 -9.21 23.97 -5.43
N GLY A 164 -9.52 22.68 -5.65
CA GLY A 164 -10.05 22.21 -6.92
C GLY A 164 -9.03 22.31 -8.07
N THR A 165 -7.75 22.26 -7.76
CA THR A 165 -6.70 22.33 -8.79
C THR A 165 -6.08 20.98 -9.04
N VAL A 166 -5.56 20.76 -10.25
CA VAL A 166 -4.66 19.69 -10.59
C VAL A 166 -3.26 20.23 -10.82
N LEU A 167 -2.27 19.62 -10.16
CA LEU A 167 -0.86 19.87 -10.44
C LEU A 167 -0.35 18.75 -11.33
N LEU A 168 -0.01 19.08 -12.57
CA LEU A 168 0.70 18.19 -13.48
C LEU A 168 2.19 18.26 -13.19
N ILE A 169 2.85 17.13 -13.08
CA ILE A 169 4.28 17.02 -12.81
C ILE A 169 4.89 16.09 -13.86
N ALA A 170 5.90 16.60 -14.57
CA ALA A 170 6.77 15.81 -15.42
C ALA A 170 8.17 15.80 -14.79
N ASN A 171 8.57 14.66 -14.23
CA ASN A 171 9.90 14.50 -13.68
C ASN A 171 10.92 14.38 -14.82
N ALA A 172 11.80 15.34 -14.92
CA ALA A 172 12.99 15.23 -15.76
C ALA A 172 14.03 14.41 -14.99
N ILE A 173 14.25 13.17 -15.43
CA ILE A 173 15.20 12.25 -14.80
C ILE A 173 16.45 12.21 -15.65
N ASN A 174 17.61 12.54 -15.06
CA ASN A 174 18.87 12.37 -15.75
C ASN A 174 19.25 10.89 -15.81
N HIS A 175 18.80 10.22 -16.88
CA HIS A 175 19.05 8.80 -17.09
C HIS A 175 20.49 8.45 -17.42
N ASN A 176 21.27 9.38 -17.97
CA ASN A 176 22.66 9.17 -18.39
C ASN A 176 23.70 9.56 -17.34
N ASP A 177 23.28 10.21 -16.26
CA ASP A 177 24.14 10.71 -15.18
C ASP A 177 25.25 11.65 -15.66
N ARG A 178 24.95 12.53 -16.62
CA ARG A 178 25.89 13.49 -17.22
C ARG A 178 25.29 14.89 -17.20
N ASP A 179 26.14 15.88 -17.36
CA ASP A 179 25.75 17.29 -17.53
C ASP A 179 25.28 17.64 -18.96
N THR A 180 25.38 16.67 -19.89
CA THR A 180 24.85 16.80 -21.26
C THR A 180 23.39 16.42 -21.36
N GLY A 181 22.63 17.09 -22.19
CA GLY A 181 21.21 16.80 -22.43
C GLY A 181 20.26 17.48 -21.44
N VAL A 182 20.73 18.49 -20.68
CA VAL A 182 19.90 19.22 -19.70
C VAL A 182 18.78 20.00 -20.40
N ASP A 183 19.07 20.68 -21.50
CA ASP A 183 18.05 21.45 -22.23
C ASP A 183 17.03 20.54 -22.91
N GLU A 184 17.48 19.42 -23.45
CA GLU A 184 16.60 18.41 -24.05
C GLU A 184 15.70 17.77 -23.01
N ALA A 185 16.21 17.49 -21.81
CA ALA A 185 15.41 16.94 -20.70
C ALA A 185 14.33 17.92 -20.23
N TYR A 186 14.65 19.23 -20.19
CA TYR A 186 13.66 20.25 -19.91
C TYR A 186 12.59 20.34 -21.01
N ALA A 187 13.01 20.36 -22.27
CA ALA A 187 12.09 20.42 -23.41
C ALA A 187 11.16 19.20 -23.46
N ASP A 188 11.69 18.01 -23.18
CA ASP A 188 10.90 16.78 -23.07
C ASP A 188 9.88 16.87 -21.92
N ALA A 189 10.29 17.31 -20.73
CA ALA A 189 9.39 17.48 -19.61
C ALA A 189 8.26 18.50 -19.91
N VAL A 190 8.57 19.61 -20.56
CA VAL A 190 7.56 20.59 -21.02
C VAL A 190 6.61 19.98 -22.03
N ALA A 191 7.12 19.23 -23.02
CA ALA A 191 6.28 18.57 -24.02
C ALA A 191 5.34 17.53 -23.39
N ARG A 192 5.80 16.80 -22.37
CA ARG A 192 4.96 15.86 -21.60
C ARG A 192 3.88 16.58 -20.79
N LEU A 193 4.19 17.75 -20.19
CA LEU A 193 3.19 18.60 -19.54
C LEU A 193 2.14 19.11 -20.53
N ASP A 194 2.55 19.51 -21.72
CA ASP A 194 1.63 19.96 -22.78
C ASP A 194 0.72 18.83 -23.24
N ALA A 195 1.26 17.62 -23.40
CA ALA A 195 0.47 16.43 -23.72
C ALA A 195 -0.55 16.10 -22.61
N MET A 196 -0.14 16.07 -21.33
CA MET A 196 -1.07 15.84 -20.22
C MET A 196 -2.15 16.92 -20.15
N ALA A 197 -1.82 18.18 -20.39
CA ALA A 197 -2.80 19.27 -20.41
C ALA A 197 -3.79 19.14 -21.58
N ALA A 198 -3.33 18.65 -22.74
CA ALA A 198 -4.20 18.37 -23.88
C ALA A 198 -5.14 17.18 -23.58
N ASP A 199 -4.61 16.09 -23.00
CA ASP A 199 -5.40 14.93 -22.60
C ASP A 199 -6.48 15.30 -21.56
N LEU A 200 -6.19 16.24 -20.65
CA LEU A 200 -7.15 16.76 -19.68
C LEU A 200 -8.31 17.50 -20.34
N ALA A 201 -8.05 18.19 -21.44
CA ALA A 201 -9.07 18.95 -22.18
C ALA A 201 -10.03 18.04 -22.95
N GLU A 202 -9.64 16.80 -23.21
CA GLU A 202 -10.47 15.85 -23.94
C GLU A 202 -11.64 15.33 -23.07
N PRO A 203 -12.85 15.23 -23.64
CA PRO A 203 -14.01 14.70 -22.91
C PRO A 203 -13.88 13.20 -22.70
N VAL A 204 -14.05 12.75 -21.45
CA VAL A 204 -14.18 11.32 -21.15
C VAL A 204 -15.63 10.87 -21.39
N ARG A 205 -15.82 9.82 -22.16
CA ARG A 205 -17.10 9.11 -22.26
C ARG A 205 -17.31 8.33 -20.96
N SER A 206 -18.00 8.95 -20.01
CA SER A 206 -18.37 8.33 -18.74
C SER A 206 -19.88 8.41 -18.60
N ALA A 207 -20.57 7.26 -18.67
CA ALA A 207 -21.97 7.19 -18.32
C ALA A 207 -22.13 6.90 -16.82
N PRO A 208 -23.04 7.58 -16.12
CA PRO A 208 -23.47 7.15 -14.79
C PRO A 208 -24.01 5.72 -14.89
N THR A 209 -23.54 4.86 -14.00
CA THR A 209 -23.97 3.45 -13.96
C THR A 209 -24.60 3.19 -12.60
N ALA A 210 -25.76 2.50 -12.59
CA ALA A 210 -26.40 2.08 -11.35
C ALA A 210 -25.47 1.09 -10.60
N LEU A 211 -25.32 1.30 -9.32
CA LEU A 211 -24.62 0.33 -8.48
C LEU A 211 -25.57 -0.84 -8.18
N PRO A 212 -25.29 -2.06 -8.68
CA PRO A 212 -26.12 -3.22 -8.38
C PRO A 212 -26.11 -3.55 -6.87
N PRO A 213 -27.12 -4.30 -6.36
CA PRO A 213 -27.07 -4.81 -5.00
C PRO A 213 -25.78 -5.56 -4.71
N SER A 214 -25.20 -5.30 -3.54
CA SER A 214 -23.95 -5.93 -3.10
C SER A 214 -24.24 -7.34 -2.60
N GLU A 215 -23.84 -8.33 -3.38
CA GLU A 215 -24.00 -9.75 -3.08
C GLU A 215 -22.63 -10.41 -2.97
N LEU A 216 -22.52 -11.42 -2.10
CA LEU A 216 -21.32 -12.23 -2.02
C LEU A 216 -21.34 -13.24 -3.19
N PRO A 217 -20.28 -13.29 -4.03
CA PRO A 217 -20.21 -14.25 -5.14
C PRO A 217 -19.99 -15.67 -4.63
N GLU A 218 -20.17 -16.63 -5.51
CA GLU A 218 -19.52 -17.92 -5.37
C GLU A 218 -18.00 -17.72 -5.46
N TYR A 219 -17.26 -18.36 -4.56
CA TYR A 219 -15.80 -18.31 -4.52
C TYR A 219 -15.23 -19.67 -4.12
N THR A 220 -14.03 -19.95 -4.54
CA THR A 220 -13.25 -21.10 -4.09
C THR A 220 -12.32 -20.64 -2.97
N ALA A 221 -12.35 -21.32 -1.82
CA ALA A 221 -11.35 -21.15 -0.78
C ALA A 221 -10.21 -22.14 -1.03
N LEU A 222 -8.96 -21.70 -0.88
CA LEU A 222 -7.79 -22.57 -1.03
C LEU A 222 -7.80 -23.71 -0.01
N TRP A 223 -8.32 -23.43 1.18
CA TRP A 223 -8.56 -24.40 2.22
C TRP A 223 -10.05 -24.58 2.46
N GLY A 224 -10.47 -25.82 2.71
CA GLY A 224 -11.77 -26.06 3.29
C GLY A 224 -11.84 -25.47 4.69
N GLY A 225 -13.05 -25.10 5.15
CA GLY A 225 -13.21 -24.58 6.52
C GLY A 225 -12.63 -25.52 7.59
N PRO A 226 -12.90 -26.84 7.55
CA PRO A 226 -12.33 -27.81 8.50
C PRO A 226 -10.79 -27.84 8.49
N ASP A 227 -10.14 -27.68 7.33
CA ASP A 227 -8.69 -27.70 7.24
C ASP A 227 -8.06 -26.48 7.89
N TYR A 228 -8.64 -25.28 7.68
CA TYR A 228 -8.19 -24.06 8.33
C TYR A 228 -8.41 -24.13 9.86
N GLN A 229 -9.55 -24.66 10.31
CA GLN A 229 -9.83 -24.84 11.72
C GLN A 229 -8.84 -25.80 12.39
N ALA A 230 -8.40 -26.86 11.70
CA ALA A 230 -7.36 -27.77 12.19
C ALA A 230 -5.99 -27.05 12.33
N VAL A 231 -5.65 -26.15 11.40
CA VAL A 231 -4.45 -25.32 11.50
C VAL A 231 -4.53 -24.35 12.69
N VAL A 232 -5.68 -23.77 12.95
CA VAL A 232 -5.88 -22.93 14.15
C VAL A 232 -5.60 -23.74 15.42
N GLU A 233 -6.10 -24.98 15.53
CA GLU A 233 -5.79 -25.83 16.68
C GLU A 233 -4.30 -26.20 16.79
N ASP A 234 -3.62 -26.54 15.69
CA ASP A 234 -2.16 -26.76 15.69
C ASP A 234 -1.39 -25.54 16.20
N ILE A 235 -1.75 -24.35 15.73
CA ILE A 235 -1.14 -23.08 16.17
C ILE A 235 -1.38 -22.87 17.68
N LYS A 236 -2.57 -23.13 18.19
CA LYS A 236 -2.88 -23.02 19.63
C LYS A 236 -1.99 -23.93 20.45
N GLU A 237 -1.76 -25.19 20.02
CA GLU A 237 -0.86 -26.11 20.72
C GLU A 237 0.59 -25.59 20.72
N ARG A 238 1.08 -25.04 19.60
CA ARG A 238 2.40 -24.40 19.52
C ARG A 238 2.52 -23.19 20.45
N ILE A 239 1.48 -22.38 20.55
CA ILE A 239 1.42 -21.24 21.50
C ILE A 239 1.47 -21.73 22.95
N ARG A 240 0.71 -22.78 23.29
CA ARG A 240 0.75 -23.40 24.62
C ARG A 240 2.12 -24.04 24.95
N ALA A 241 2.82 -24.53 23.93
CA ALA A 241 4.19 -25.02 24.06
C ALA A 241 5.24 -23.89 24.21
N GLY A 242 4.81 -22.61 24.11
CA GLY A 242 5.68 -21.44 24.30
C GLY A 242 6.45 -21.01 23.05
N GLU A 243 6.07 -21.47 21.85
CA GLU A 243 6.74 -21.10 20.61
C GLU A 243 6.44 -19.67 20.14
N ALA A 244 5.22 -19.19 20.38
CA ALA A 244 4.77 -17.85 20.04
C ALA A 244 3.67 -17.38 21.01
N PHE A 245 3.39 -16.06 21.01
CA PHE A 245 2.23 -15.48 21.72
C PHE A 245 1.02 -15.38 20.81
N GLN A 246 1.27 -15.04 19.55
CA GLN A 246 0.26 -14.89 18.51
C GLN A 246 0.84 -15.29 17.15
N VAL A 247 0.02 -15.93 16.32
CA VAL A 247 0.34 -16.24 14.92
C VAL A 247 -0.87 -15.87 14.07
N VAL A 248 -0.65 -15.31 12.88
CA VAL A 248 -1.72 -14.86 11.98
C VAL A 248 -1.74 -15.73 10.72
N PRO A 249 -2.36 -16.93 10.74
CA PRO A 249 -2.58 -17.72 9.54
C PRO A 249 -3.61 -17.06 8.63
N SER A 250 -3.54 -17.35 7.32
CA SER A 250 -4.43 -16.74 6.34
C SER A 250 -5.04 -17.75 5.38
N GLN A 251 -6.14 -17.33 4.72
CA GLN A 251 -6.82 -18.09 3.67
C GLN A 251 -6.89 -17.25 2.41
N ARG A 252 -6.70 -17.87 1.25
CA ARG A 252 -6.92 -17.26 -0.07
C ARG A 252 -8.26 -17.71 -0.65
N PHE A 253 -8.98 -16.75 -1.22
CA PHE A 253 -10.26 -16.90 -1.89
C PHE A 253 -10.13 -16.46 -3.33
N GLU A 254 -10.72 -17.21 -4.25
CA GLU A 254 -10.64 -16.99 -5.69
C GLU A 254 -12.04 -16.87 -6.26
N THR A 255 -12.27 -15.86 -7.11
CA THR A 255 -13.54 -15.66 -7.82
C THR A 255 -13.28 -15.13 -9.24
N PRO A 256 -14.12 -15.46 -10.22
CA PRO A 256 -13.98 -14.91 -11.57
C PRO A 256 -14.11 -13.39 -11.59
N VAL A 257 -13.28 -12.73 -12.40
CA VAL A 257 -13.36 -11.30 -12.69
C VAL A 257 -13.41 -11.06 -14.19
N THR A 258 -14.46 -10.34 -14.63
CA THR A 258 -14.65 -9.90 -16.02
C THR A 258 -14.64 -8.38 -16.16
N ALA A 259 -14.79 -7.68 -15.03
CA ALA A 259 -14.71 -6.23 -14.95
C ALA A 259 -13.26 -5.75 -15.10
N SER A 260 -13.09 -4.49 -15.53
CA SER A 260 -11.78 -3.83 -15.46
C SER A 260 -11.35 -3.60 -14.02
N ALA A 261 -10.03 -3.50 -13.80
CA ALA A 261 -9.49 -3.17 -12.47
C ALA A 261 -10.01 -1.81 -11.97
N LEU A 262 -10.21 -0.85 -12.87
CA LEU A 262 -10.79 0.44 -12.53
C LEU A 262 -12.24 0.31 -12.05
N ASP A 263 -13.05 -0.56 -12.66
CA ASP A 263 -14.43 -0.77 -12.22
C ASP A 263 -14.50 -1.46 -10.85
N VAL A 264 -13.61 -2.43 -10.59
CA VAL A 264 -13.45 -3.02 -9.25
C VAL A 264 -13.04 -1.93 -8.23
N TYR A 265 -12.08 -1.06 -8.59
CA TYR A 265 -11.66 0.06 -7.76
C TYR A 265 -12.82 1.03 -7.47
N ARG A 266 -13.60 1.41 -8.48
CA ARG A 266 -14.76 2.30 -8.33
C ARG A 266 -15.80 1.77 -7.37
N VAL A 267 -16.11 0.47 -7.46
CA VAL A 267 -17.05 -0.17 -6.53
C VAL A 267 -16.47 -0.19 -5.11
N LEU A 268 -15.21 -0.63 -4.96
CA LEU A 268 -14.55 -0.70 -3.66
C LEU A 268 -14.46 0.68 -3.00
N ARG A 269 -14.11 1.71 -3.79
CA ARG A 269 -14.09 3.12 -3.37
C ARG A 269 -15.43 3.62 -2.83
N ALA A 270 -16.53 3.17 -3.44
CA ALA A 270 -17.87 3.57 -3.05
C ALA A 270 -18.43 2.80 -1.84
N THR A 271 -18.02 1.52 -1.69
CA THR A 271 -18.60 0.62 -0.69
C THR A 271 -17.72 0.43 0.55
N ASN A 272 -16.42 0.61 0.43
CA ASN A 272 -15.46 0.38 1.51
C ASN A 272 -14.28 1.37 1.47
N PRO A 273 -14.53 2.70 1.57
CA PRO A 273 -13.46 3.68 1.58
C PRO A 273 -12.56 3.50 2.81
N SER A 274 -11.25 3.71 2.61
CA SER A 274 -10.22 3.51 3.64
C SER A 274 -9.11 4.55 3.51
N PRO A 275 -8.25 4.74 4.52
CA PRO A 275 -7.12 5.66 4.46
C PRO A 275 -6.15 5.39 3.31
N TYR A 276 -6.05 4.15 2.85
CA TYR A 276 -5.19 3.76 1.72
C TYR A 276 -6.02 3.06 0.65
N MET A 277 -6.47 3.83 -0.32
CA MET A 277 -7.13 3.34 -1.52
C MET A 277 -6.14 3.33 -2.67
N TYR A 278 -6.01 2.22 -3.39
CA TYR A 278 -5.07 2.10 -4.49
C TYR A 278 -5.56 1.24 -5.64
N LEU A 279 -5.15 1.65 -6.83
CA LEU A 279 -5.21 0.89 -8.07
C LEU A 279 -3.81 0.94 -8.70
N PHE A 280 -3.22 -0.22 -8.96
CA PHE A 280 -1.99 -0.35 -9.75
C PHE A 280 -2.25 -1.19 -10.98
N ARG A 281 -1.76 -0.72 -12.12
CA ARG A 281 -1.77 -1.44 -13.39
C ARG A 281 -0.33 -1.86 -13.69
N PHE A 282 -0.02 -3.12 -13.45
CA PHE A 282 1.28 -3.71 -13.77
C PHE A 282 1.23 -4.46 -15.11
N ASP A 283 2.37 -4.91 -15.59
CA ASP A 283 2.42 -5.79 -16.76
C ASP A 283 1.94 -7.19 -16.37
N GLY A 284 0.83 -7.62 -16.97
CA GLY A 284 0.24 -8.94 -16.77
C GLY A 284 -0.67 -9.12 -15.55
N PHE A 285 -0.79 -8.15 -14.65
CA PHE A 285 -1.72 -8.20 -13.52
C PHE A 285 -2.04 -6.82 -12.96
N ASP A 286 -3.14 -6.73 -12.21
CA ASP A 286 -3.57 -5.51 -11.56
C ASP A 286 -3.74 -5.73 -10.05
N VAL A 287 -3.57 -4.65 -9.29
CA VAL A 287 -3.77 -4.66 -7.82
C VAL A 287 -4.77 -3.58 -7.44
N VAL A 288 -5.83 -3.97 -6.77
CA VAL A 288 -6.88 -3.06 -6.28
C VAL A 288 -7.09 -3.27 -4.79
N GLY A 289 -6.96 -2.21 -4.00
CA GLY A 289 -7.07 -2.35 -2.56
C GLY A 289 -7.69 -1.16 -1.84
N SER A 290 -8.15 -1.46 -0.64
CA SER A 290 -8.71 -0.52 0.34
C SER A 290 -8.18 -0.88 1.72
N SER A 291 -6.90 -0.57 1.96
CA SER A 291 -6.25 -0.90 3.23
C SER A 291 -6.57 0.12 4.32
N PRO A 292 -7.00 -0.34 5.49
CA PRO A 292 -7.23 0.55 6.63
C PRO A 292 -5.96 0.89 7.42
N GLU A 293 -4.83 0.22 7.16
CA GLU A 293 -3.69 0.19 8.07
C GLU A 293 -2.38 0.58 7.36
N ALA A 294 -1.70 1.59 7.91
CA ALA A 294 -0.33 1.92 7.54
C ALA A 294 0.63 0.80 7.97
N LEU A 295 1.63 0.49 7.13
CA LEU A 295 2.78 -0.27 7.59
C LEU A 295 3.74 0.66 8.33
N VAL A 296 4.24 1.66 7.64
CA VAL A 296 5.11 2.70 8.20
C VAL A 296 5.15 3.92 7.28
N LYS A 297 5.24 5.09 7.88
CA LYS A 297 5.45 6.36 7.20
C LYS A 297 6.77 6.97 7.64
N VAL A 298 7.49 7.60 6.71
CA VAL A 298 8.64 8.47 6.99
C VAL A 298 8.37 9.83 6.37
N GLU A 299 8.47 10.87 7.18
CA GLU A 299 8.29 12.26 6.76
C GLU A 299 9.30 13.15 7.47
N ASP A 300 10.06 13.92 6.70
CA ASP A 300 11.10 14.82 7.20
C ASP A 300 12.06 14.14 8.23
N GLY A 301 12.50 12.91 7.92
CA GLY A 301 13.41 12.15 8.77
C GLY A 301 12.79 11.58 10.06
N ARG A 302 11.47 11.63 10.20
CA ARG A 302 10.73 11.02 11.32
C ARG A 302 9.93 9.82 10.82
N ALA A 303 10.19 8.67 11.43
CA ALA A 303 9.42 7.46 11.21
C ALA A 303 8.20 7.39 12.12
N MET A 304 7.09 6.83 11.63
CA MET A 304 5.84 6.66 12.36
C MET A 304 5.19 5.33 12.01
N VAL A 305 4.79 4.58 13.04
CA VAL A 305 3.86 3.45 12.92
C VAL A 305 2.59 3.75 13.72
N HIS A 306 1.46 3.25 13.24
CA HIS A 306 0.15 3.52 13.82
C HIS A 306 -0.60 2.21 14.11
N PRO A 307 -0.23 1.49 15.20
CA PRO A 307 -0.89 0.25 15.58
C PRO A 307 -2.38 0.44 15.80
N ILE A 308 -3.18 -0.44 15.18
CA ILE A 308 -4.64 -0.47 15.29
C ILE A 308 -5.04 -1.86 15.77
N ALA A 309 -5.81 -1.93 16.86
CA ALA A 309 -6.37 -3.18 17.37
C ALA A 309 -7.72 -2.93 18.03
N GLY A 310 -8.40 -4.02 18.33
CA GLY A 310 -9.73 -3.95 18.93
C GLY A 310 -10.77 -3.35 17.99
N THR A 311 -11.98 -3.90 18.03
CA THR A 311 -13.05 -3.41 17.15
C THR A 311 -14.38 -3.44 17.87
N ARG A 312 -15.15 -2.36 17.79
CA ARG A 312 -16.57 -2.32 18.13
C ARG A 312 -17.37 -1.68 17.01
N PRO A 313 -18.63 -2.06 16.81
CA PRO A 313 -19.50 -1.35 15.88
C PRO A 313 -19.80 0.06 16.37
N ARG A 314 -20.26 0.92 15.48
CA ARG A 314 -20.77 2.25 15.83
C ARG A 314 -22.11 2.12 16.56
N GLY A 315 -22.31 2.96 17.55
CA GLY A 315 -23.62 3.08 18.23
C GLY A 315 -24.66 3.80 17.39
N ALA A 316 -25.92 3.44 17.53
CA ALA A 316 -27.05 4.10 16.85
C ALA A 316 -27.27 5.54 17.36
N THR A 317 -26.85 5.84 18.58
CA THR A 317 -26.89 7.16 19.20
C THR A 317 -25.52 7.58 19.73
N PRO A 318 -25.24 8.90 19.89
CA PRO A 318 -23.98 9.36 20.46
C PRO A 318 -23.69 8.76 21.86
N LYS A 319 -24.71 8.54 22.67
CA LYS A 319 -24.59 7.92 24.01
C LYS A 319 -24.18 6.46 23.93
N GLU A 320 -24.79 5.69 23.04
CA GLU A 320 -24.47 4.28 22.78
C GLU A 320 -23.07 4.15 22.17
N ASP A 321 -22.72 5.03 21.23
CA ASP A 321 -21.38 5.08 20.60
C ASP A 321 -20.29 5.33 21.64
N GLN A 322 -20.52 6.23 22.59
CA GLN A 322 -19.58 6.47 23.71
C GLN A 322 -19.52 5.26 24.66
N ALA A 323 -20.65 4.62 24.96
CA ALA A 323 -20.66 3.44 25.82
C ALA A 323 -19.85 2.27 25.19
N LEU A 324 -19.97 2.06 23.88
CA LEU A 324 -19.17 1.05 23.15
C LEU A 324 -17.68 1.40 23.14
N ALA A 325 -17.32 2.68 23.02
CA ALA A 325 -15.94 3.13 23.13
C ALA A 325 -15.36 2.88 24.54
N ASP A 326 -16.12 3.18 25.58
CA ASP A 326 -15.72 2.96 26.97
C ASP A 326 -15.58 1.45 27.27
N GLU A 327 -16.50 0.62 26.77
CA GLU A 327 -16.41 -0.85 26.83
C GLU A 327 -15.15 -1.36 26.15
N LEU A 328 -14.85 -0.89 24.93
CA LEU A 328 -13.66 -1.27 24.17
C LEU A 328 -12.37 -0.96 24.95
N LEU A 329 -12.28 0.24 25.52
CA LEU A 329 -11.11 0.66 26.32
C LEU A 329 -11.03 -0.07 27.66
N ALA A 330 -12.12 -0.59 28.19
CA ALA A 330 -12.14 -1.33 29.44
C ALA A 330 -11.84 -2.83 29.25
N ASP A 331 -11.91 -3.36 28.03
CA ASP A 331 -11.71 -4.78 27.71
C ASP A 331 -10.24 -5.17 27.92
N PRO A 332 -9.92 -6.07 28.90
CA PRO A 332 -8.54 -6.44 29.20
C PRO A 332 -7.84 -7.17 28.06
N LYS A 333 -8.58 -7.96 27.26
CA LYS A 333 -8.04 -8.72 26.13
C LYS A 333 -7.61 -7.77 25.01
N GLU A 334 -8.51 -6.86 24.61
CA GLU A 334 -8.25 -5.88 23.56
C GLU A 334 -7.07 -4.96 23.94
N ARG A 335 -7.00 -4.55 25.20
CA ARG A 335 -5.88 -3.75 25.73
C ARG A 335 -4.55 -4.51 25.70
N ALA A 336 -4.55 -5.79 26.08
CA ALA A 336 -3.33 -6.60 26.09
C ALA A 336 -2.82 -6.84 24.66
N GLU A 337 -3.70 -7.13 23.73
CA GLU A 337 -3.37 -7.26 22.31
C GLU A 337 -2.81 -5.95 21.74
N HIS A 338 -3.48 -4.83 22.02
CA HIS A 338 -3.03 -3.52 21.55
C HIS A 338 -1.66 -3.16 22.12
N LEU A 339 -1.43 -3.40 23.41
CA LEU A 339 -0.12 -3.14 24.05
C LEU A 339 1.00 -3.97 23.37
N MET A 340 0.73 -5.23 23.04
CA MET A 340 1.67 -6.08 22.29
C MET A 340 2.04 -5.46 20.93
N LEU A 341 1.07 -4.92 20.20
CA LEU A 341 1.32 -4.27 18.91
C LEU A 341 2.09 -2.95 19.05
N VAL A 342 1.81 -2.16 20.09
CA VAL A 342 2.59 -0.96 20.41
C VAL A 342 4.04 -1.31 20.73
N ASP A 343 4.29 -2.32 21.54
CA ASP A 343 5.65 -2.78 21.86
C ASP A 343 6.38 -3.32 20.64
N LEU A 344 5.67 -4.00 19.74
CA LEU A 344 6.22 -4.47 18.48
C LEU A 344 6.64 -3.29 17.59
N GLY A 345 5.79 -2.27 17.45
CA GLY A 345 6.12 -1.05 16.71
C GLY A 345 7.30 -0.28 17.31
N ARG A 346 7.37 -0.21 18.65
CA ARG A 346 8.53 0.38 19.35
C ARG A 346 9.83 -0.40 19.07
N ASN A 347 9.76 -1.72 19.09
CA ASN A 347 10.91 -2.58 18.76
C ASN A 347 11.36 -2.39 17.31
N ASP A 348 10.42 -2.34 16.36
CA ASP A 348 10.72 -2.15 14.94
C ASP A 348 11.42 -0.81 14.69
N LEU A 349 10.85 0.29 15.20
CA LEU A 349 11.46 1.61 15.10
C LEU A 349 12.78 1.72 15.88
N GLY A 350 12.90 1.04 17.01
CA GLY A 350 14.12 1.00 17.81
C GLY A 350 15.35 0.45 17.08
N ARG A 351 15.14 -0.31 15.99
CA ARG A 351 16.22 -0.87 15.15
C ARG A 351 16.84 0.15 14.19
N VAL A 352 16.13 1.24 13.89
CA VAL A 352 16.50 2.18 12.82
C VAL A 352 16.45 3.65 13.23
N CYS A 353 15.88 3.95 14.38
CA CYS A 353 15.81 5.31 14.90
C CYS A 353 16.97 5.60 15.86
N GLU A 354 17.24 6.88 16.07
CA GLU A 354 18.22 7.35 17.06
C GLU A 354 17.83 6.86 18.46
N PRO A 355 18.77 6.32 19.25
CA PRO A 355 18.49 5.89 20.61
C PRO A 355 17.86 7.00 21.47
N GLY A 356 16.79 6.65 22.17
CA GLY A 356 16.07 7.58 23.05
C GLY A 356 15.07 8.51 22.35
N THR A 357 14.87 8.40 21.02
CA THR A 357 13.88 9.20 20.28
C THR A 357 12.58 8.45 20.00
N VAL A 358 12.56 7.13 20.20
CA VAL A 358 11.32 6.33 20.01
C VAL A 358 10.37 6.59 21.16
N GLU A 359 9.22 7.15 20.85
CA GLU A 359 8.20 7.56 21.83
C GLU A 359 6.79 7.17 21.35
N VAL A 360 5.90 6.92 22.29
CA VAL A 360 4.47 6.74 22.04
C VAL A 360 3.80 8.09 22.24
N VAL A 361 3.47 8.78 21.16
CA VAL A 361 2.93 10.15 21.19
C VAL A 361 1.43 10.19 21.39
N ASP A 362 0.73 9.09 21.04
CA ASP A 362 -0.67 8.85 21.35
C ASP A 362 -0.83 7.40 21.79
N PHE A 363 -1.58 7.14 22.86
CA PHE A 363 -1.67 5.83 23.48
C PHE A 363 -3.10 5.46 23.83
N MET A 364 -3.61 4.38 23.18
CA MET A 364 -4.94 3.82 23.44
C MET A 364 -6.06 4.85 23.27
N SER A 365 -6.02 5.69 22.25
CA SER A 365 -7.16 6.53 21.86
C SER A 365 -8.17 5.73 21.04
N VAL A 366 -9.42 6.22 20.96
CA VAL A 366 -10.45 5.59 20.14
C VAL A 366 -10.67 6.39 18.88
N GLU A 367 -10.34 5.79 17.74
CA GLU A 367 -10.71 6.32 16.43
C GLU A 367 -12.04 5.75 15.94
N ARG A 368 -12.88 6.64 15.42
CA ARG A 368 -14.23 6.33 14.97
C ARG A 368 -14.31 6.43 13.45
N TYR A 369 -14.50 5.28 12.81
CA TYR A 369 -14.74 5.17 11.37
C TYR A 369 -16.24 5.15 11.06
N SER A 370 -16.61 5.00 9.79
CA SER A 370 -18.02 5.03 9.37
C SER A 370 -18.89 3.93 10.00
N HIS A 371 -18.33 2.73 10.16
CA HIS A 371 -19.06 1.54 10.61
C HIS A 371 -18.51 0.91 11.89
N VAL A 372 -17.27 1.21 12.23
CA VAL A 372 -16.56 0.62 13.37
C VAL A 372 -15.75 1.68 14.11
N MET A 373 -15.28 1.35 15.32
CA MET A 373 -14.28 2.08 16.06
C MET A 373 -13.16 1.14 16.50
N HIS A 374 -11.95 1.67 16.64
CA HIS A 374 -10.76 0.92 17.01
C HIS A 374 -9.99 1.62 18.12
N ILE A 375 -9.21 0.84 18.88
CA ILE A 375 -8.13 1.36 19.72
C ILE A 375 -6.94 1.62 18.82
N VAL A 376 -6.38 2.82 18.90
CA VAL A 376 -5.20 3.22 18.13
C VAL A 376 -4.12 3.79 19.03
N SER A 377 -2.90 3.69 18.58
CA SER A 377 -1.74 4.37 19.18
C SER A 377 -0.80 4.85 18.09
N THR A 378 0.03 5.83 18.39
CA THR A 378 1.03 6.34 17.46
C THR A 378 2.41 6.24 18.11
N VAL A 379 3.32 5.54 17.43
CA VAL A 379 4.74 5.45 17.84
C VAL A 379 5.57 6.17 16.80
N THR A 380 6.44 7.07 17.26
CA THR A 380 7.33 7.83 16.37
C THR A 380 8.78 7.70 16.80
N GLY A 381 9.72 7.97 15.88
CA GLY A 381 11.13 8.03 16.18
C GLY A 381 11.88 8.83 15.11
N ARG A 382 13.00 9.45 15.48
CA ARG A 382 13.88 10.11 14.52
C ARG A 382 14.75 9.06 13.85
N VAL A 383 14.75 9.03 12.53
CA VAL A 383 15.58 8.10 11.74
C VAL A 383 17.06 8.38 12.03
N ALA A 384 17.84 7.34 12.30
CA ALA A 384 19.25 7.48 12.66
C ALA A 384 20.08 7.98 11.46
N GLU A 385 21.17 8.68 11.76
CA GLU A 385 22.10 9.14 10.73
C GLU A 385 22.60 7.97 9.86
N GLY A 386 22.65 8.16 8.54
CA GLY A 386 23.03 7.14 7.58
C GLY A 386 21.95 6.09 7.29
N ARG A 387 20.74 6.26 7.85
CA ARG A 387 19.55 5.46 7.53
C ARG A 387 18.56 6.30 6.73
N GLY A 388 17.74 5.63 5.92
CA GLY A 388 16.70 6.26 5.11
C GLY A 388 15.35 5.56 5.21
N ALA A 389 14.38 6.05 4.45
CA ALA A 389 13.03 5.49 4.41
C ALA A 389 13.03 3.99 4.03
N PHE A 390 13.95 3.55 3.18
CA PHE A 390 14.10 2.13 2.84
C PHE A 390 14.51 1.28 4.05
N ASP A 391 15.44 1.76 4.88
CA ASP A 391 15.86 1.05 6.10
C ASP A 391 14.70 0.95 7.10
N VAL A 392 13.90 2.02 7.22
CA VAL A 392 12.72 2.04 8.09
C VAL A 392 11.69 1.04 7.59
N LEU A 393 11.41 1.03 6.27
CA LEU A 393 10.48 0.09 5.65
C LEU A 393 10.88 -1.36 5.95
N THR A 394 12.13 -1.73 5.69
CA THR A 394 12.62 -3.10 5.89
C THR A 394 12.69 -3.51 7.36
N ALA A 395 12.94 -2.58 8.28
CA ALA A 395 12.90 -2.85 9.71
C ALA A 395 11.49 -3.12 10.25
N CYS A 396 10.46 -2.46 9.70
CA CYS A 396 9.07 -2.66 10.09
C CYS A 396 8.40 -3.84 9.36
N PHE A 397 9.00 -4.34 8.27
CA PHE A 397 8.43 -5.38 7.41
C PHE A 397 8.66 -6.81 7.97
N PRO A 398 7.67 -7.71 7.83
CA PRO A 398 6.26 -7.41 7.57
C PRO A 398 5.56 -6.90 8.83
N ALA A 399 4.33 -6.43 8.68
CA ALA A 399 3.52 -5.96 9.82
C ALA A 399 3.32 -7.07 10.85
N GLY A 400 3.40 -6.70 12.13
CA GLY A 400 3.11 -7.64 13.23
C GLY A 400 1.67 -8.15 13.23
N THR A 401 0.73 -7.31 12.82
CA THR A 401 -0.69 -7.63 12.66
C THR A 401 -0.96 -8.68 11.58
N LEU A 402 0.03 -8.97 10.71
CA LEU A 402 -0.05 -9.98 9.64
C LEU A 402 0.90 -11.16 9.83
N SER A 403 1.77 -11.10 10.83
CA SER A 403 2.72 -12.18 11.15
C SER A 403 2.46 -12.78 12.52
N GLY A 404 2.64 -12.03 13.55
CA GLY A 404 2.48 -12.45 14.95
C GLY A 404 3.68 -12.03 15.82
N ALA A 405 3.75 -12.58 17.01
CA ALA A 405 4.76 -12.26 18.00
C ALA A 405 5.31 -13.53 18.69
N PRO A 406 6.63 -13.73 18.81
CA PRO A 406 7.72 -12.98 18.14
C PRO A 406 7.72 -13.17 16.61
N LYS A 407 7.97 -12.09 15.85
CA LYS A 407 7.89 -12.11 14.38
C LYS A 407 8.60 -13.29 13.72
N PRO A 408 9.92 -13.57 13.94
CA PRO A 408 10.60 -14.62 13.21
C PRO A 408 9.96 -16.00 13.41
N ARG A 409 9.59 -16.36 14.65
CA ARG A 409 8.97 -17.67 14.91
C ARG A 409 7.54 -17.74 14.36
N ALA A 410 6.76 -16.68 14.49
CA ALA A 410 5.43 -16.63 13.92
C ALA A 410 5.47 -16.81 12.38
N MET A 411 6.40 -16.17 11.69
CA MET A 411 6.60 -16.32 10.24
C MET A 411 7.05 -17.74 9.84
N GLN A 412 7.89 -18.39 10.65
CA GLN A 412 8.27 -19.80 10.43
C GLN A 412 7.05 -20.72 10.55
N ILE A 413 6.21 -20.52 11.58
CA ILE A 413 4.98 -21.28 11.76
C ILE A 413 4.03 -21.07 10.58
N ILE A 414 3.87 -19.84 10.12
CA ILE A 414 3.07 -19.52 8.94
C ILE A 414 3.56 -20.28 7.70
N ASP A 415 4.88 -20.28 7.45
CA ASP A 415 5.47 -21.00 6.32
C ASP A 415 5.29 -22.52 6.42
N GLU A 416 5.30 -23.07 7.64
CA GLU A 416 5.08 -24.49 7.90
C GLU A 416 3.61 -24.92 7.69
N VAL A 417 2.64 -24.04 7.98
CA VAL A 417 1.22 -24.41 7.97
C VAL A 417 0.48 -23.96 6.71
N GLU A 418 0.85 -22.85 6.09
CA GLU A 418 0.20 -22.37 4.87
C GLU A 418 0.66 -23.17 3.64
N PRO A 419 -0.26 -23.69 2.81
CA PRO A 419 0.10 -24.57 1.68
C PRO A 419 0.76 -23.82 0.54
N THR A 420 0.55 -22.49 0.45
CA THR A 420 1.08 -21.64 -0.61
C THR A 420 1.67 -20.35 -0.05
N ARG A 421 2.62 -19.79 -0.80
CA ARG A 421 3.14 -18.44 -0.54
C ARG A 421 2.03 -17.41 -0.60
N ARG A 422 2.18 -16.35 0.21
CA ARG A 422 1.19 -15.27 0.32
C ARG A 422 1.23 -14.32 -0.86
N GLY A 423 2.38 -14.20 -1.54
CA GLY A 423 2.58 -13.22 -2.60
C GLY A 423 2.36 -11.80 -2.09
N LEU A 424 1.35 -11.12 -2.63
CA LEU A 424 1.04 -9.73 -2.27
C LEU A 424 0.49 -9.58 -0.85
N TYR A 425 -0.36 -10.50 -0.39
CA TYR A 425 -1.06 -10.39 0.89
C TYR A 425 -0.10 -10.31 2.08
N GLY A 426 -0.30 -9.34 2.95
CA GLY A 426 0.54 -9.12 4.13
C GLY A 426 1.91 -8.48 3.82
N GLY A 427 2.17 -8.17 2.54
CA GLY A 427 3.24 -7.27 2.12
C GLY A 427 2.84 -5.82 2.30
N CYS A 428 3.43 -4.91 1.53
CA CYS A 428 3.08 -3.49 1.56
C CYS A 428 2.90 -2.90 0.17
N VAL A 429 2.11 -1.82 0.12
CA VAL A 429 1.88 -0.99 -1.07
C VAL A 429 2.12 0.47 -0.71
N GLY A 430 2.63 1.26 -1.64
CA GLY A 430 2.87 2.69 -1.41
C GLY A 430 4.03 3.22 -2.21
N TYR A 431 4.76 4.18 -1.65
CA TYR A 431 5.87 4.82 -2.34
C TYR A 431 7.08 5.05 -1.45
N LEU A 432 8.24 5.07 -2.10
CA LEU A 432 9.51 5.61 -1.63
C LEU A 432 9.80 6.83 -2.51
N ASP A 433 9.73 8.01 -1.92
CA ASP A 433 9.87 9.30 -2.60
C ASP A 433 11.36 9.62 -2.83
N PHE A 434 11.66 10.36 -3.88
CA PHE A 434 13.05 10.78 -4.15
C PHE A 434 13.56 11.82 -3.16
N ALA A 435 12.71 12.47 -2.39
CA ALA A 435 13.14 13.40 -1.33
C ALA A 435 13.49 12.69 -0.01
N GLY A 436 13.34 11.38 0.06
CA GLY A 436 13.68 10.56 1.22
C GLY A 436 12.53 10.25 2.17
N ASP A 437 11.30 10.59 1.78
CA ASP A 437 10.10 10.22 2.50
C ASP A 437 9.49 8.92 1.97
N SER A 438 8.57 8.35 2.73
CA SER A 438 7.79 7.18 2.31
C SER A 438 6.44 7.14 2.99
N ASP A 439 5.46 6.56 2.29
CA ASP A 439 4.16 6.24 2.89
C ASP A 439 3.70 4.90 2.34
N THR A 440 3.56 3.91 3.23
CA THR A 440 3.25 2.54 2.87
C THR A 440 2.14 1.98 3.74
N ALA A 441 1.19 1.31 3.08
CA ALA A 441 0.12 0.57 3.72
C ALA A 441 0.39 -0.93 3.69
N ILE A 442 -0.18 -1.66 4.62
CA ILE A 442 -0.19 -3.12 4.60
C ILE A 442 -1.10 -3.58 3.46
N ALA A 443 -0.66 -4.54 2.66
CA ALA A 443 -1.46 -5.10 1.56
C ALA A 443 -2.52 -6.06 2.10
N ILE A 444 -3.62 -5.50 2.59
CA ILE A 444 -4.82 -6.19 3.06
C ILE A 444 -6.06 -5.57 2.43
N ARG A 445 -7.21 -6.26 2.50
CA ARG A 445 -8.43 -5.81 1.82
C ARG A 445 -8.18 -5.52 0.34
N THR A 446 -7.41 -6.42 -0.30
CA THR A 446 -6.82 -6.22 -1.62
C THR A 446 -7.16 -7.40 -2.52
N ALA A 447 -7.47 -7.10 -3.77
CA ALA A 447 -7.57 -8.08 -4.85
C ALA A 447 -6.35 -7.98 -5.76
N LEU A 448 -5.74 -9.11 -6.05
CA LEU A 448 -4.86 -9.33 -7.18
C LEU A 448 -5.73 -9.82 -8.35
N LEU A 449 -5.73 -9.11 -9.46
CA LEU A 449 -6.50 -9.45 -10.66
C LEU A 449 -5.56 -9.95 -11.74
N ARG A 450 -5.74 -11.20 -12.18
CA ARG A 450 -4.89 -11.82 -13.19
C ARG A 450 -5.63 -12.92 -13.93
N ASP A 451 -5.49 -12.97 -15.24
CA ASP A 451 -6.00 -14.03 -16.11
C ASP A 451 -7.50 -14.35 -15.87
N GLY A 452 -8.33 -13.32 -15.65
CA GLY A 452 -9.77 -13.47 -15.41
C GLY A 452 -10.14 -13.95 -14.00
N THR A 453 -9.18 -14.01 -13.08
CA THR A 453 -9.40 -14.42 -11.69
C THR A 453 -8.99 -13.29 -10.73
N ALA A 454 -9.82 -13.05 -9.72
CA ALA A 454 -9.52 -12.21 -8.58
C ALA A 454 -9.10 -13.07 -7.40
N TYR A 455 -7.91 -12.82 -6.87
CA TYR A 455 -7.35 -13.46 -5.68
C TYR A 455 -7.46 -12.51 -4.51
N VAL A 456 -8.15 -12.92 -3.46
CA VAL A 456 -8.37 -12.15 -2.24
C VAL A 456 -7.91 -13.00 -1.06
N GLN A 457 -7.06 -12.45 -0.18
CA GLN A 457 -6.54 -13.19 0.97
C GLN A 457 -6.85 -12.43 2.27
N ALA A 458 -7.13 -13.17 3.33
CA ALA A 458 -7.40 -12.63 4.65
C ALA A 458 -6.95 -13.61 5.73
N GLY A 459 -6.57 -13.08 6.89
CA GLY A 459 -6.13 -13.86 8.04
C GLY A 459 -6.73 -13.38 9.34
N ALA A 460 -6.61 -14.21 10.37
CA ALA A 460 -7.04 -13.93 11.73
C ALA A 460 -5.91 -14.21 12.73
N GLY A 461 -5.84 -13.43 13.78
CA GLY A 461 -4.80 -13.53 14.82
C GLY A 461 -5.13 -14.62 15.82
N VAL A 462 -4.43 -15.75 15.76
CA VAL A 462 -4.63 -16.90 16.66
C VAL A 462 -3.81 -16.70 17.94
N VAL A 463 -4.49 -16.81 19.08
CA VAL A 463 -3.93 -16.87 20.43
C VAL A 463 -4.36 -18.16 21.12
N ALA A 464 -3.83 -18.45 22.31
CA ALA A 464 -4.10 -19.73 23.03
C ALA A 464 -5.60 -20.04 23.24
N ASP A 465 -6.43 -19.00 23.39
CA ASP A 465 -7.87 -19.11 23.66
C ASP A 465 -8.74 -18.89 22.42
N SER A 466 -8.16 -18.78 21.22
CA SER A 466 -8.90 -18.60 19.97
C SER A 466 -9.87 -19.77 19.70
N ASP A 467 -11.05 -19.45 19.18
CA ASP A 467 -12.03 -20.44 18.70
C ASP A 467 -11.87 -20.65 17.19
N PRO A 468 -11.56 -21.86 16.71
CA PRO A 468 -11.26 -22.11 15.30
C PRO A 468 -12.38 -21.73 14.33
N VAL A 469 -13.64 -21.89 14.73
CA VAL A 469 -14.80 -21.54 13.88
C VAL A 469 -14.93 -20.02 13.77
N SER A 470 -14.68 -19.32 14.86
CA SER A 470 -14.70 -17.86 14.91
C SER A 470 -13.59 -17.27 14.06
N GLU A 471 -12.36 -17.81 14.11
CA GLU A 471 -11.23 -17.35 13.32
C GLU A 471 -11.44 -17.59 11.80
N ASP A 472 -11.99 -18.75 11.41
CA ASP A 472 -12.39 -19.02 10.02
C ASP A 472 -13.45 -18.02 9.54
N THR A 473 -14.45 -17.75 10.37
CA THR A 473 -15.52 -16.78 10.07
C THR A 473 -14.94 -15.37 9.93
N GLU A 474 -13.99 -14.99 10.76
CA GLU A 474 -13.31 -13.69 10.68
C GLU A 474 -12.56 -13.52 9.36
N CYS A 475 -11.79 -14.53 8.91
CA CYS A 475 -11.11 -14.52 7.62
C CYS A 475 -12.09 -14.28 6.48
N ARG A 476 -13.22 -15.02 6.46
CA ARG A 476 -14.26 -14.88 5.43
C ARG A 476 -14.89 -13.49 5.45
N ASN A 477 -15.18 -12.95 6.62
CA ASN A 477 -15.74 -11.62 6.77
C ASN A 477 -14.76 -10.52 6.30
N LYS A 478 -13.47 -10.68 6.57
CA LYS A 478 -12.42 -9.76 6.10
C LYS A 478 -12.26 -9.77 4.58
N ALA A 479 -12.43 -10.91 3.93
CA ALA A 479 -12.39 -11.03 2.47
C ALA A 479 -13.68 -10.54 1.79
N ALA A 480 -14.81 -10.62 2.46
CA ALA A 480 -16.13 -10.44 1.87
C ALA A 480 -16.34 -9.07 1.19
N ALA A 481 -15.81 -7.98 1.74
CA ALA A 481 -15.94 -6.65 1.16
C ALA A 481 -15.34 -6.57 -0.25
N VAL A 482 -14.14 -7.14 -0.42
CA VAL A 482 -13.42 -7.14 -1.70
C VAL A 482 -14.08 -8.12 -2.69
N LEU A 483 -14.47 -9.30 -2.25
CA LEU A 483 -15.19 -10.29 -3.08
C LEU A 483 -16.50 -9.71 -3.62
N ARG A 484 -17.28 -9.04 -2.76
CA ARG A 484 -18.50 -8.32 -3.17
C ARG A 484 -18.22 -7.21 -4.17
N ALA A 485 -17.13 -6.45 -3.98
CA ALA A 485 -16.76 -5.39 -4.90
C ALA A 485 -16.43 -5.93 -6.30
N VAL A 486 -15.69 -7.05 -6.38
CA VAL A 486 -15.40 -7.75 -7.65
C VAL A 486 -16.71 -8.20 -8.31
N HIS A 487 -17.58 -8.87 -7.55
CA HIS A 487 -18.85 -9.37 -8.08
C HIS A 487 -19.76 -8.23 -8.59
N THR A 488 -19.86 -7.17 -7.80
CA THR A 488 -20.66 -5.99 -8.18
C THR A 488 -20.08 -5.32 -9.42
N ALA A 489 -18.75 -5.22 -9.53
CA ALA A 489 -18.08 -4.66 -10.70
C ALA A 489 -18.37 -5.48 -11.97
N ASN A 490 -18.35 -6.82 -11.89
CA ASN A 490 -18.70 -7.70 -13.01
C ASN A 490 -20.12 -7.42 -13.55
N ARG A 491 -21.01 -6.89 -12.73
CA ARG A 491 -22.41 -6.59 -13.09
C ARG A 491 -22.65 -5.15 -13.52
N LEU A 492 -21.66 -4.25 -13.42
CA LEU A 492 -21.82 -2.83 -13.81
C LEU A 492 -22.17 -2.64 -15.28
N ASN A 493 -21.67 -3.51 -16.16
CA ASN A 493 -21.81 -3.41 -17.62
C ASN A 493 -22.75 -4.48 -18.19
N ALA A 494 -23.48 -5.21 -17.36
CA ALA A 494 -24.40 -6.28 -17.77
C ALA A 494 -25.83 -5.80 -18.01
N GLY A 495 -26.06 -4.46 -18.05
CA GLY A 495 -27.35 -3.84 -18.27
C GLY A 495 -27.41 -2.97 -19.52
#